data_658b93b56047f774f6837bda43750abb
#
_entry.id   658b93b56047f774f6837bda43750abb
#
_cell.length_a   1.000
_cell.length_b   1.000
_cell.length_c   1.000
_cell.angle_alpha   90.00
_cell.angle_beta   90.00
_cell.angle_gamma   90.00
#
_symmetry.space_group_name_H-M   'P 1'
#
loop_
_entity.id
_entity.type
_entity.pdbx_description
1 polymer ?
#
loop_
_entity_poly.entity_id
_entity_poly.type
_entity_poly.pdbx_seq_one_letter_code
_entity_poly.pdbx_strand_id
1 'polypeptide(L)'
;MRPSIFRPVVISLRDMPLHYIFMATVLVSGSLSAIPAFAREWHFDVSVDGLPIGTHDIIVQDKGDARSVQSDMRYGVALLGASYKQHAEESWQADCLTRIDTRTEEKGRVTTVAGRLEAGAFVITGPRGQEQLASCVMSFAYWNPRVLRQTHLVNAQTGAWTPVTVHDLGKEPLEVRGTSRPASHYRIDTERNRIELWYSPEGEWLGLRSTTRDGHVLSYRLR
;
A
#
# COMPACT_ATOMS: atom_id res chain seq x y z
N MET A 1 -44.16 -74.39 24.11
CA MET A 1 -43.18 -73.36 24.32
C MET A 1 -43.94 -72.00 24.42
N ARG A 2 -43.91 -71.39 25.60
CA ARG A 2 -44.74 -70.17 25.89
C ARG A 2 -43.91 -68.90 25.56
N PRO A 3 -44.49 -67.83 24.95
CA PRO A 3 -43.79 -66.56 24.82
C PRO A 3 -43.93 -65.76 26.12
N SER A 4 -42.84 -65.12 26.53
CA SER A 4 -42.71 -64.23 27.69
C SER A 4 -43.26 -62.85 27.36
N ILE A 5 -44.19 -62.36 28.18
CA ILE A 5 -44.82 -61.06 28.05
C ILE A 5 -43.99 -60.05 28.86
N PHE A 6 -43.35 -59.10 28.19
CA PHE A 6 -42.77 -57.91 28.83
C PHE A 6 -43.87 -56.88 29.13
N ARG A 7 -44.05 -56.53 30.41
CA ARG A 7 -44.88 -55.42 30.86
C ARG A 7 -44.06 -54.14 30.89
N PRO A 8 -44.55 -53.03 30.37
CA PRO A 8 -43.90 -51.76 30.58
C PRO A 8 -44.15 -51.23 31.99
N VAL A 9 -43.06 -50.79 32.66
CA VAL A 9 -43.14 -50.09 33.95
C VAL A 9 -43.49 -48.61 33.65
N VAL A 10 -44.68 -48.20 34.10
CA VAL A 10 -45.10 -46.80 34.10
C VAL A 10 -44.52 -46.15 35.36
N ILE A 11 -43.54 -45.29 35.24
CA ILE A 11 -43.02 -44.44 36.33
C ILE A 11 -43.90 -43.20 36.44
N SER A 12 -44.58 -43.08 37.58
CA SER A 12 -45.43 -41.94 37.95
C SER A 12 -44.52 -40.70 38.26
N LEU A 13 -44.74 -39.59 37.53
CA LEU A 13 -44.08 -38.32 37.72
C LEU A 13 -44.72 -37.52 38.88
N ARG A 14 -44.72 -38.03 40.08
CA ARG A 14 -45.38 -37.31 41.19
C ARG A 14 -44.58 -37.35 42.48
N ASP A 15 -43.30 -37.16 42.50
CA ASP A 15 -42.53 -36.89 43.71
C ASP A 15 -41.06 -36.54 43.35
N MET A 16 -40.88 -35.32 42.73
CA MET A 16 -39.54 -34.71 42.70
C MET A 16 -39.59 -33.38 43.43
N PRO A 17 -38.82 -33.20 44.49
CA PRO A 17 -38.74 -31.93 45.19
C PRO A 17 -38.03 -30.86 44.31
N LEU A 18 -38.58 -29.64 44.36
CA LEU A 18 -38.11 -28.48 43.68
C LEU A 18 -36.73 -28.05 44.20
N HIS A 19 -35.65 -28.59 43.62
CA HIS A 19 -34.30 -28.11 43.86
C HIS A 19 -33.88 -27.20 42.72
N TYR A 20 -33.58 -25.96 43.06
CA TYR A 20 -33.05 -24.87 42.24
C TYR A 20 -32.00 -25.32 41.24
N ILE A 21 -32.32 -25.32 39.96
CA ILE A 21 -31.35 -25.40 38.87
C ILE A 21 -30.90 -23.96 38.61
N PHE A 22 -29.83 -23.53 39.25
CA PHE A 22 -29.06 -22.36 38.84
C PHE A 22 -28.38 -22.68 37.50
N MET A 23 -29.02 -22.25 36.40
CA MET A 23 -28.44 -22.27 35.09
C MET A 23 -27.39 -21.17 35.03
N ALA A 24 -26.11 -21.50 35.29
CA ALA A 24 -24.99 -20.61 35.14
C ALA A 24 -24.78 -20.33 33.64
N THR A 25 -25.33 -19.23 33.16
CA THR A 25 -25.06 -18.71 31.82
C THR A 25 -23.61 -18.21 31.79
N VAL A 26 -22.69 -19.03 31.29
CA VAL A 26 -21.31 -18.62 31.02
C VAL A 26 -21.34 -17.69 29.83
N LEU A 27 -21.32 -16.40 30.06
CA LEU A 27 -21.05 -15.36 29.07
C LEU A 27 -19.59 -15.50 28.64
N VAL A 28 -19.34 -16.22 27.56
CA VAL A 28 -18.05 -16.20 26.87
C VAL A 28 -17.92 -14.82 26.22
N SER A 29 -17.33 -13.89 26.96
CA SER A 29 -16.90 -12.60 26.41
C SER A 29 -15.75 -12.85 25.45
N GLY A 30 -16.05 -13.04 24.16
CA GLY A 30 -15.05 -13.07 23.12
C GLY A 30 -14.37 -11.70 23.04
N SER A 31 -13.18 -11.57 23.64
CA SER A 31 -12.31 -10.42 23.43
C SER A 31 -11.92 -10.42 21.95
N LEU A 32 -12.53 -9.55 21.13
CA LEU A 32 -11.97 -9.20 19.82
C LEU A 32 -10.61 -8.55 20.10
N SER A 33 -9.55 -9.33 19.98
CA SER A 33 -8.19 -8.80 19.94
C SER A 33 -8.09 -7.91 18.71
N ALA A 34 -8.11 -6.59 18.90
CA ALA A 34 -7.79 -5.65 17.85
C ALA A 34 -6.35 -5.94 17.39
N ILE A 35 -6.19 -6.38 16.15
CA ILE A 35 -4.87 -6.54 15.54
C ILE A 35 -4.25 -5.13 15.54
N PRO A 36 -3.08 -4.91 16.17
CA PRO A 36 -2.45 -3.60 16.16
C PRO A 36 -2.18 -3.20 14.72
N ALA A 37 -2.69 -2.05 14.30
CA ALA A 37 -2.36 -1.45 13.03
C ALA A 37 -0.90 -1.01 13.10
N PHE A 38 -0.03 -1.61 12.30
CA PHE A 38 1.36 -1.20 12.19
C PHE A 38 1.43 -0.09 11.12
N ALA A 39 1.89 1.10 11.53
CA ALA A 39 2.16 2.18 10.59
C ALA A 39 3.66 2.18 10.24
N ARG A 40 3.98 2.28 8.96
CA ARG A 40 5.32 2.53 8.44
C ARG A 40 5.32 3.90 7.77
N GLU A 41 6.33 4.69 8.04
CA GLU A 41 6.41 6.07 7.57
C GLU A 41 7.74 6.33 6.89
N TRP A 42 7.69 7.06 5.77
CA TRP A 42 8.86 7.57 5.07
C TRP A 42 8.73 9.08 4.92
N HIS A 43 9.77 9.78 5.30
CA HIS A 43 9.88 11.22 5.17
C HIS A 43 11.13 11.53 4.36
N PHE A 44 10.97 12.00 3.14
CA PHE A 44 12.08 12.32 2.26
C PHE A 44 12.26 13.81 2.07
N ASP A 45 13.51 14.26 2.10
CA ASP A 45 13.92 15.51 1.48
C ASP A 45 14.16 15.25 0.00
N VAL A 46 13.65 16.16 -0.84
CA VAL A 46 13.71 16.02 -2.29
C VAL A 46 14.52 17.17 -2.88
N SER A 47 15.42 16.83 -3.77
CA SER A 47 16.27 17.78 -4.51
C SER A 47 16.25 17.48 -6.01
N VAL A 48 16.48 18.53 -6.82
CA VAL A 48 16.75 18.41 -8.26
C VAL A 48 18.13 19.00 -8.51
N ASP A 49 19.00 18.22 -9.16
CA ASP A 49 20.40 18.59 -9.44
C ASP A 49 21.14 19.10 -8.20
N GLY A 50 20.84 18.48 -7.03
CA GLY A 50 21.39 18.86 -5.73
C GLY A 50 20.72 20.04 -5.04
N LEU A 51 19.82 20.79 -5.70
CA LEU A 51 19.09 21.88 -5.09
C LEU A 51 17.85 21.37 -4.35
N PRO A 52 17.69 21.64 -3.04
CA PRO A 52 16.51 21.25 -2.28
C PRO A 52 15.26 21.91 -2.89
N ILE A 53 14.22 21.10 -3.17
CA ILE A 53 12.98 21.59 -3.76
C ILE A 53 11.75 21.29 -2.90
N GLY A 54 11.84 20.42 -1.90
CA GLY A 54 10.70 20.09 -1.04
C GLY A 54 10.77 18.72 -0.39
N THR A 55 9.60 18.14 -0.16
CA THR A 55 9.43 16.91 0.62
C THR A 55 8.45 15.93 -0.03
N HIS A 56 8.60 14.65 0.33
CA HIS A 56 7.64 13.59 0.06
C HIS A 56 7.43 12.78 1.34
N ASP A 57 6.23 12.78 1.87
CA ASP A 57 5.83 12.06 3.06
C ASP A 57 4.89 10.92 2.66
N ILE A 58 5.13 9.69 3.17
CA ILE A 58 4.33 8.50 2.87
C ILE A 58 4.03 7.78 4.17
N ILE A 59 2.76 7.45 4.39
CA ILE A 59 2.28 6.69 5.53
C ILE A 59 1.56 5.44 5.01
N VAL A 60 2.01 4.27 5.43
CA VAL A 60 1.40 2.97 5.13
C VAL A 60 0.86 2.38 6.42
N GLN A 61 -0.44 2.14 6.48
CA GLN A 61 -1.11 1.49 7.59
C GLN A 61 -1.49 0.06 7.19
N ASP A 62 -0.86 -0.92 7.81
CA ASP A 62 -1.12 -2.33 7.59
C ASP A 62 -2.24 -2.83 8.52
N LYS A 63 -3.23 -3.53 7.96
CA LYS A 63 -4.32 -4.23 8.70
C LYS A 63 -4.47 -5.64 8.11
N GLY A 64 -3.59 -6.54 8.51
CA GLY A 64 -3.52 -7.87 7.89
C GLY A 64 -3.12 -7.77 6.41
N ASP A 65 -3.93 -8.34 5.51
CA ASP A 65 -3.68 -8.25 4.06
C ASP A 65 -4.15 -6.93 3.44
N ALA A 66 -4.93 -6.14 4.16
CA ALA A 66 -5.37 -4.82 3.71
C ALA A 66 -4.36 -3.75 4.12
N ARG A 67 -4.11 -2.79 3.22
CA ARG A 67 -3.27 -1.61 3.49
C ARG A 67 -3.96 -0.35 3.02
N SER A 68 -3.82 0.72 3.79
CA SER A 68 -4.11 2.07 3.33
C SER A 68 -2.82 2.88 3.26
N VAL A 69 -2.69 3.67 2.22
CA VAL A 69 -1.51 4.50 1.97
C VAL A 69 -1.94 5.92 1.73
N GLN A 70 -1.27 6.84 2.40
CA GLN A 70 -1.35 8.25 2.16
C GLN A 70 0.02 8.76 1.70
N SER A 71 0.05 9.55 0.65
CA SER A 71 1.28 10.09 0.06
C SER A 71 1.10 11.56 -0.24
N ASP A 72 1.99 12.39 0.31
CA ASP A 72 1.98 13.84 0.19
C ASP A 72 3.32 14.34 -0.38
N MET A 73 3.30 14.89 -1.59
CA MET A 73 4.44 15.54 -2.23
C MET A 73 4.24 17.04 -2.27
N ARG A 74 5.29 17.79 -1.89
CA ARG A 74 5.29 19.25 -1.95
C ARG A 74 6.64 19.72 -2.44
N TYR A 75 6.68 20.19 -3.69
CA TYR A 75 7.87 20.75 -4.32
C TYR A 75 7.64 22.20 -4.71
N GLY A 76 8.66 23.01 -4.59
CA GLY A 76 8.60 24.39 -5.01
C GLY A 76 9.99 24.98 -5.17
N VAL A 77 10.16 25.72 -6.26
CA VAL A 77 11.32 26.58 -6.46
C VAL A 77 10.80 28.02 -6.52
N ALA A 78 10.79 28.69 -5.36
CA ALA A 78 10.17 30.00 -5.21
C ALA A 78 10.66 31.03 -6.24
N LEU A 79 11.96 30.98 -6.55
CA LEU A 79 12.58 31.90 -7.53
C LEU A 79 12.06 31.69 -8.97
N LEU A 80 11.56 30.48 -9.30
CA LEU A 80 11.07 30.14 -10.64
C LEU A 80 9.54 30.11 -10.71
N GLY A 81 8.83 30.47 -9.64
CA GLY A 81 7.37 30.35 -9.55
C GLY A 81 6.84 28.93 -9.79
N ALA A 82 7.71 27.94 -9.71
CA ALA A 82 7.36 26.55 -9.90
C ALA A 82 6.83 25.96 -8.60
N SER A 83 5.60 25.41 -8.63
CA SER A 83 5.02 24.67 -7.51
C SER A 83 4.41 23.36 -8.01
N TYR A 84 4.61 22.31 -7.23
CA TYR A 84 4.01 21.01 -7.43
C TYR A 84 3.52 20.49 -6.08
N LYS A 85 2.26 20.09 -6.02
CA LYS A 85 1.66 19.45 -4.87
C LYS A 85 0.89 18.22 -5.36
N GLN A 86 1.10 17.10 -4.72
CA GLN A 86 0.29 15.90 -4.97
C GLN A 86 -0.12 15.29 -3.63
N HIS A 87 -1.39 14.98 -3.53
CA HIS A 87 -1.95 14.14 -2.48
C HIS A 87 -2.55 12.90 -3.11
N ALA A 88 -2.18 11.74 -2.61
CA ALA A 88 -2.70 10.45 -3.07
C ALA A 88 -3.13 9.59 -1.89
N GLU A 89 -4.31 8.99 -2.02
CA GLU A 89 -4.82 7.95 -1.14
C GLU A 89 -4.96 6.64 -1.92
N GLU A 90 -4.41 5.58 -1.37
CA GLU A 90 -4.47 4.25 -1.98
C GLU A 90 -5.00 3.22 -0.99
N SER A 91 -5.78 2.26 -1.49
CA SER A 91 -6.18 1.06 -0.75
C SER A 91 -5.67 -0.17 -1.48
N TRP A 92 -5.19 -1.13 -0.72
CA TRP A 92 -4.54 -2.34 -1.22
C TRP A 92 -5.13 -3.58 -0.55
N GLN A 93 -5.21 -4.67 -1.31
CA GLN A 93 -5.45 -6.02 -0.79
C GLN A 93 -4.27 -6.90 -1.20
N ALA A 94 -3.51 -7.38 -0.23
CA ALA A 94 -2.20 -7.98 -0.46
C ALA A 94 -1.31 -7.06 -1.32
N ASP A 95 -0.88 -7.49 -2.51
CA ASP A 95 -0.05 -6.68 -3.42
C ASP A 95 -0.85 -6.03 -4.55
N CYS A 96 -2.19 -6.10 -4.52
CA CYS A 96 -3.06 -5.53 -5.54
C CYS A 96 -3.67 -4.21 -5.08
N LEU A 97 -3.53 -3.18 -5.89
CA LEU A 97 -4.20 -1.90 -5.71
C LEU A 97 -5.71 -2.09 -5.94
N THR A 98 -6.53 -1.71 -4.95
CA THR A 98 -8.00 -1.81 -5.05
C THR A 98 -8.65 -0.45 -5.21
N ARG A 99 -7.97 0.62 -4.80
CA ARG A 99 -8.43 2.00 -4.93
C ARG A 99 -7.25 2.94 -5.03
N ILE A 100 -7.39 3.98 -5.85
CA ILE A 100 -6.51 5.15 -5.89
C ILE A 100 -7.33 6.40 -6.10
N ASP A 101 -7.05 7.44 -5.32
CA ASP A 101 -7.54 8.79 -5.51
C ASP A 101 -6.35 9.74 -5.41
N THR A 102 -6.10 10.50 -6.46
CA THR A 102 -4.98 11.44 -6.50
C THR A 102 -5.44 12.81 -6.97
N ARG A 103 -4.94 13.84 -6.29
CA ARG A 103 -5.07 15.23 -6.69
C ARG A 103 -3.67 15.84 -6.83
N THR A 104 -3.35 16.26 -8.04
CA THR A 104 -2.08 16.93 -8.36
C THR A 104 -2.36 18.38 -8.74
N GLU A 105 -1.60 19.29 -8.16
CA GLU A 105 -1.58 20.71 -8.55
C GLU A 105 -0.18 21.07 -9.03
N GLU A 106 -0.06 21.43 -10.28
CA GLU A 106 1.19 21.84 -10.92
C GLU A 106 1.00 23.16 -11.64
N LYS A 107 1.75 24.19 -11.23
CA LYS A 107 1.67 25.56 -11.82
C LYS A 107 0.23 26.07 -11.91
N GLY A 108 -0.58 25.84 -10.87
CA GLY A 108 -1.98 26.25 -10.81
C GLY A 108 -2.97 25.35 -11.59
N ARG A 109 -2.48 24.36 -12.34
CA ARG A 109 -3.35 23.37 -12.99
C ARG A 109 -3.61 22.22 -12.03
N VAL A 110 -4.87 21.84 -11.88
CA VAL A 110 -5.31 20.71 -11.09
C VAL A 110 -5.60 19.52 -12.00
N THR A 111 -5.06 18.36 -11.62
CA THR A 111 -5.29 17.08 -12.27
C THR A 111 -5.75 16.08 -11.21
N THR A 112 -6.73 15.25 -11.54
CA THR A 112 -7.20 14.16 -10.66
C THR A 112 -7.10 12.82 -11.38
N VAL A 113 -6.78 11.79 -10.59
CA VAL A 113 -6.86 10.40 -11.02
C VAL A 113 -7.69 9.65 -9.99
N ALA A 114 -8.65 8.84 -10.45
CA ALA A 114 -9.45 7.97 -9.60
C ALA A 114 -9.50 6.57 -10.20
N GLY A 115 -9.24 5.56 -9.39
CA GLY A 115 -9.29 4.16 -9.83
C GLY A 115 -9.91 3.25 -8.78
N ARG A 116 -10.62 2.20 -9.24
CA ARG A 116 -11.31 1.23 -8.39
C ARG A 116 -11.25 -0.15 -9.01
N LEU A 117 -11.14 -1.17 -8.14
CA LEU A 117 -11.39 -2.55 -8.54
C LEU A 117 -12.91 -2.76 -8.61
N GLU A 118 -13.43 -3.00 -9.80
CA GLU A 118 -14.86 -3.18 -10.09
C GLU A 118 -15.06 -4.42 -10.98
N ALA A 119 -15.97 -5.32 -10.57
CA ALA A 119 -16.34 -6.52 -11.34
C ALA A 119 -15.14 -7.33 -11.89
N GLY A 120 -14.03 -7.40 -11.13
CA GLY A 120 -12.84 -8.18 -11.51
C GLY A 120 -11.87 -7.47 -12.44
N ALA A 121 -12.03 -6.15 -12.67
CA ALA A 121 -11.08 -5.32 -13.41
C ALA A 121 -10.80 -4.03 -12.64
N PHE A 122 -9.61 -3.47 -12.80
CA PHE A 122 -9.29 -2.17 -12.23
C PHE A 122 -9.63 -1.07 -13.23
N VAL A 123 -10.70 -0.32 -12.92
CA VAL A 123 -11.16 0.80 -13.75
C VAL A 123 -10.50 2.08 -13.25
N ILE A 124 -9.77 2.77 -14.12
CA ILE A 124 -9.06 4.00 -13.78
C ILE A 124 -9.47 5.14 -14.71
N THR A 125 -9.68 6.31 -14.14
CA THR A 125 -10.00 7.55 -14.85
C THR A 125 -8.95 8.60 -14.53
N GLY A 126 -8.39 9.23 -15.54
CA GLY A 126 -7.40 10.30 -15.43
C GLY A 126 -7.56 11.31 -16.56
N PRO A 127 -6.57 12.21 -16.75
CA PRO A 127 -6.62 13.25 -17.79
C PRO A 127 -6.81 12.75 -19.23
N ARG A 128 -6.48 11.49 -19.48
CA ARG A 128 -6.59 10.86 -20.82
C ARG A 128 -7.91 10.09 -21.03
N GLY A 129 -8.82 10.14 -20.05
CA GLY A 129 -10.08 9.41 -20.06
C GLY A 129 -10.04 8.18 -19.13
N GLN A 130 -10.96 7.27 -19.37
CA GLN A 130 -11.12 6.03 -18.60
C GLN A 130 -10.46 4.85 -19.31
N GLU A 131 -9.81 3.99 -18.53
CA GLU A 131 -9.20 2.74 -18.99
C GLU A 131 -9.56 1.60 -18.05
N GLN A 132 -9.69 0.40 -18.59
CA GLN A 132 -9.93 -0.83 -17.84
C GLN A 132 -8.67 -1.69 -17.88
N LEU A 133 -8.12 -2.03 -16.71
CA LEU A 133 -6.89 -2.79 -16.53
C LEU A 133 -7.17 -4.15 -15.92
N ALA A 134 -6.14 -4.99 -15.78
CA ALA A 134 -6.24 -6.26 -15.08
C ALA A 134 -6.76 -6.10 -13.64
N SER A 135 -7.29 -7.16 -13.05
CA SER A 135 -7.85 -7.16 -11.69
C SER A 135 -6.83 -6.86 -10.59
N CYS A 136 -5.56 -7.20 -10.84
CA CYS A 136 -4.47 -6.95 -9.93
C CYS A 136 -3.43 -6.06 -10.60
N VAL A 137 -3.37 -4.80 -10.20
CA VAL A 137 -2.40 -3.81 -10.67
C VAL A 137 -1.63 -3.23 -9.50
N MET A 138 -0.46 -2.63 -9.77
CA MET A 138 0.31 -1.83 -8.81
C MET A 138 0.49 -0.41 -9.33
N SER A 139 0.54 0.56 -8.42
CA SER A 139 1.07 1.89 -8.69
C SER A 139 2.61 1.90 -8.58
N PHE A 140 3.25 3.05 -8.82
CA PHE A 140 4.67 3.26 -8.50
C PHE A 140 4.90 3.30 -6.97
N ALA A 141 4.45 2.25 -6.29
CA ALA A 141 4.48 2.07 -4.83
C ALA A 141 5.85 1.61 -4.35
N TYR A 142 6.86 2.47 -4.40
CA TYR A 142 8.25 2.12 -4.06
C TYR A 142 8.44 1.62 -2.62
N TRP A 143 7.51 1.92 -1.71
CA TRP A 143 7.46 1.37 -0.36
C TRP A 143 7.21 -0.14 -0.33
N ASN A 144 6.71 -0.72 -1.43
CA ASN A 144 6.47 -2.17 -1.58
C ASN A 144 7.47 -2.76 -2.58
N PRO A 145 8.46 -3.58 -2.15
CA PRO A 145 9.47 -4.16 -3.04
C PRO A 145 8.89 -5.05 -4.17
N ARG A 146 7.60 -5.44 -4.09
CA ARG A 146 6.94 -6.16 -5.19
C ARG A 146 6.84 -5.34 -6.48
N VAL A 147 7.01 -4.03 -6.41
CA VAL A 147 7.13 -3.14 -7.58
C VAL A 147 8.25 -3.60 -8.53
N LEU A 148 9.30 -4.21 -7.99
CA LEU A 148 10.44 -4.73 -8.76
C LEU A 148 10.13 -5.98 -9.60
N ARG A 149 8.93 -6.55 -9.48
CA ARG A 149 8.47 -7.73 -10.24
C ARG A 149 7.42 -7.38 -11.29
N GLN A 150 7.12 -6.11 -11.45
CA GLN A 150 6.08 -5.65 -12.36
C GLN A 150 6.67 -5.37 -13.76
N THR A 151 5.83 -5.53 -14.77
CA THR A 151 6.11 -5.11 -16.15
C THR A 151 5.37 -3.83 -16.53
N HIS A 152 4.39 -3.46 -15.72
CA HIS A 152 3.61 -2.23 -15.85
C HIS A 152 3.23 -1.71 -14.48
N LEU A 153 3.14 -0.38 -14.36
CA LEU A 153 2.73 0.30 -13.14
C LEU A 153 1.74 1.43 -13.45
N VAL A 154 0.77 1.62 -12.56
CA VAL A 154 -0.16 2.76 -12.63
C VAL A 154 0.57 4.03 -12.20
N ASN A 155 0.55 5.04 -13.05
CA ASN A 155 1.06 6.36 -12.72
C ASN A 155 0.00 7.17 -11.98
N ALA A 156 0.24 7.48 -10.71
CA ALA A 156 -0.69 8.20 -9.84
C ALA A 156 -1.01 9.63 -10.31
N GLN A 157 -0.14 10.26 -11.11
CA GLN A 157 -0.37 11.63 -11.62
C GLN A 157 -1.23 11.66 -12.88
N THR A 158 -1.14 10.62 -13.71
CA THR A 158 -1.76 10.62 -15.04
C THR A 158 -2.80 9.53 -15.26
N GLY A 159 -2.90 8.54 -14.36
CA GLY A 159 -3.71 7.34 -14.54
C GLY A 159 -3.16 6.36 -15.59
N ALA A 160 -1.99 6.64 -16.18
CA ALA A 160 -1.44 5.83 -17.25
C ALA A 160 -0.98 4.44 -16.75
N TRP A 161 -1.33 3.39 -17.48
CA TRP A 161 -0.74 2.06 -17.37
C TRP A 161 0.62 2.06 -18.08
N THR A 162 1.68 2.26 -17.30
CA THR A 162 3.02 2.58 -17.79
C THR A 162 3.87 1.30 -17.87
N PRO A 163 4.39 0.92 -19.04
CA PRO A 163 5.34 -0.17 -19.16
C PRO A 163 6.64 0.16 -18.45
N VAL A 164 7.21 -0.83 -17.75
CA VAL A 164 8.46 -0.71 -17.01
C VAL A 164 9.37 -1.89 -17.28
N THR A 165 10.67 -1.66 -17.27
CA THR A 165 11.71 -2.69 -17.27
C THR A 165 12.54 -2.56 -16.01
N VAL A 166 12.65 -3.65 -15.23
CA VAL A 166 13.38 -3.67 -13.97
C VAL A 166 14.74 -4.35 -14.17
N HIS A 167 15.78 -3.74 -13.62
CA HIS A 167 17.15 -4.25 -13.62
C HIS A 167 17.65 -4.34 -12.17
N ASP A 168 18.25 -5.48 -11.82
CA ASP A 168 19.02 -5.63 -10.59
C ASP A 168 20.46 -5.15 -10.87
N LEU A 169 20.89 -4.14 -10.16
CA LEU A 169 22.23 -3.56 -10.26
C LEU A 169 23.20 -4.07 -9.18
N GLY A 170 22.72 -5.01 -8.35
CA GLY A 170 23.53 -5.62 -7.29
C GLY A 170 23.42 -4.89 -5.95
N LYS A 171 24.49 -4.93 -5.19
CA LYS A 171 24.56 -4.35 -3.84
C LYS A 171 25.63 -3.26 -3.78
N GLU A 172 25.31 -2.17 -3.12
CA GLU A 172 26.25 -1.09 -2.84
C GLU A 172 25.91 -0.41 -1.50
N PRO A 173 26.86 0.27 -0.86
CA PRO A 173 26.55 1.07 0.30
C PRO A 173 25.80 2.35 -0.11
N LEU A 174 24.75 2.69 0.66
CA LEU A 174 24.03 3.96 0.55
C LEU A 174 24.18 4.75 1.83
N GLU A 175 24.47 6.04 1.73
CA GLU A 175 24.43 6.94 2.87
C GLU A 175 22.99 7.30 3.23
N VAL A 176 22.55 6.90 4.44
CA VAL A 176 21.23 7.15 4.98
C VAL A 176 21.38 7.81 6.34
N ARG A 177 20.88 9.04 6.49
CA ARG A 177 20.97 9.81 7.76
C ARG A 177 22.41 9.93 8.29
N GLY A 178 23.37 10.18 7.38
CA GLY A 178 24.79 10.31 7.73
C GLY A 178 25.51 9.00 8.08
N THR A 179 24.86 7.86 7.83
CA THR A 179 25.45 6.53 8.09
C THR A 179 25.43 5.69 6.82
N SER A 180 26.56 5.06 6.49
CA SER A 180 26.66 4.12 5.37
C SER A 180 25.92 2.82 5.73
N ARG A 181 24.92 2.43 4.94
CA ARG A 181 24.12 1.22 5.10
C ARG A 181 24.24 0.33 3.86
N PRO A 182 24.33 -1.00 4.00
CA PRO A 182 24.25 -1.90 2.86
C PRO A 182 22.88 -1.79 2.21
N ALA A 183 22.83 -1.70 0.89
CA ALA A 183 21.60 -1.61 0.13
C ALA A 183 21.64 -2.47 -1.12
N SER A 184 20.51 -3.02 -1.52
CA SER A 184 20.27 -3.60 -2.84
C SER A 184 19.85 -2.50 -3.77
N HIS A 185 20.50 -2.39 -4.93
CA HIS A 185 20.30 -1.32 -5.92
C HIS A 185 19.55 -1.88 -7.13
N TYR A 186 18.47 -1.21 -7.49
CA TYR A 186 17.63 -1.57 -8.65
C TYR A 186 17.41 -0.36 -9.53
N ARG A 187 17.09 -0.63 -10.80
CA ARG A 187 16.68 0.40 -11.74
C ARG A 187 15.36 0.00 -12.42
N ILE A 188 14.44 0.93 -12.49
CA ILE A 188 13.21 0.84 -13.26
C ILE A 188 13.31 1.84 -14.41
N ASP A 189 13.33 1.33 -15.63
CA ASP A 189 13.30 2.14 -16.84
C ASP A 189 11.85 2.29 -17.32
N THR A 190 11.46 3.53 -17.63
CA THR A 190 10.22 3.88 -18.30
C THR A 190 10.54 4.57 -19.62
N GLU A 191 9.55 4.84 -20.44
CA GLU A 191 9.76 5.66 -21.64
C GLU A 191 10.40 7.03 -21.35
N ARG A 192 10.11 7.62 -20.19
CA ARG A 192 10.50 9.01 -19.86
C ARG A 192 11.62 9.13 -18.84
N ASN A 193 11.72 8.17 -17.92
CA ASN A 193 12.59 8.29 -16.76
C ASN A 193 13.36 6.99 -16.53
N ARG A 194 14.56 7.15 -16.00
CA ARG A 194 15.33 6.09 -15.34
C ARG A 194 15.22 6.31 -13.84
N ILE A 195 14.69 5.34 -13.11
CA ILE A 195 14.41 5.44 -11.67
C ILE A 195 15.27 4.41 -10.97
N GLU A 196 16.18 4.86 -10.14
CA GLU A 196 17.05 4.02 -9.31
C GLU A 196 16.49 3.97 -7.88
N LEU A 197 16.47 2.78 -7.29
CA LEU A 197 15.88 2.50 -5.99
C LEU A 197 16.85 1.72 -5.13
N TRP A 198 16.92 2.07 -3.86
CA TRP A 198 17.73 1.37 -2.88
C TRP A 198 16.85 0.82 -1.77
N TYR A 199 17.05 -0.47 -1.47
CA TYR A 199 16.36 -1.16 -0.40
C TYR A 199 17.36 -1.76 0.58
N SER A 200 17.03 -1.74 1.87
CA SER A 200 17.79 -2.46 2.90
C SER A 200 17.71 -3.98 2.67
N PRO A 201 18.57 -4.79 3.33
CA PRO A 201 18.46 -6.24 3.29
C PRO A 201 17.07 -6.77 3.74
N GLU A 202 16.37 -6.02 4.60
CA GLU A 202 15.03 -6.34 5.12
C GLU A 202 13.91 -5.86 4.18
N GLY A 203 14.26 -5.16 3.08
CA GLY A 203 13.31 -4.65 2.10
C GLY A 203 12.72 -3.27 2.43
N GLU A 204 13.34 -2.52 3.35
CA GLU A 204 12.96 -1.13 3.61
C GLU A 204 13.43 -0.23 2.45
N TRP A 205 12.55 0.62 1.94
CA TRP A 205 12.93 1.60 0.92
C TRP A 205 13.78 2.72 1.52
N LEU A 206 15.01 2.87 1.06
CA LEU A 206 16.01 3.78 1.62
C LEU A 206 16.21 5.07 0.83
N GLY A 207 15.94 5.05 -0.46
CA GLY A 207 16.15 6.21 -1.32
C GLY A 207 15.75 5.99 -2.77
N LEU A 208 15.71 7.09 -3.50
CA LEU A 208 15.39 7.11 -4.93
C LEU A 208 16.22 8.17 -5.64
N ARG A 209 16.59 7.85 -6.87
CA ARG A 209 17.12 8.83 -7.86
C ARG A 209 16.38 8.62 -9.17
N SER A 210 15.79 9.66 -9.71
CA SER A 210 15.12 9.63 -11.01
C SER A 210 15.81 10.57 -11.98
N THR A 211 16.31 10.04 -13.08
CA THR A 211 16.92 10.84 -14.16
C THR A 211 15.91 10.98 -15.30
N THR A 212 15.57 12.20 -15.64
CA THR A 212 14.71 12.55 -16.76
C THR A 212 15.45 12.44 -18.11
N ARG A 213 14.74 12.47 -19.24
CA ARG A 213 15.37 12.41 -20.58
C ARG A 213 16.31 13.57 -20.88
N ASP A 214 16.02 14.75 -20.35
CA ASP A 214 16.83 15.97 -20.49
C ASP A 214 17.98 16.06 -19.47
N GLY A 215 18.18 14.99 -18.68
CA GLY A 215 19.33 14.79 -17.80
C GLY A 215 19.18 15.36 -16.40
N HIS A 216 18.05 15.96 -16.05
CA HIS A 216 17.80 16.41 -14.68
C HIS A 216 17.68 15.22 -13.70
N VAL A 217 18.29 15.37 -12.53
CA VAL A 217 18.34 14.32 -11.50
C VAL A 217 17.52 14.72 -10.28
N LEU A 218 16.40 14.05 -10.10
CA LEU A 218 15.57 14.12 -8.88
C LEU A 218 16.08 13.12 -7.87
N SER A 219 16.38 13.54 -6.65
CA SER A 219 16.91 12.68 -5.59
C SER A 219 16.07 12.77 -4.33
N TYR A 220 15.81 11.62 -3.70
CA TYR A 220 15.09 11.45 -2.44
C TYR A 220 16.06 10.96 -1.38
N ARG A 221 16.17 11.69 -0.28
CA ARG A 221 16.98 11.33 0.88
C ARG A 221 16.09 11.17 2.12
N LEU A 222 16.17 10.03 2.75
CA LEU A 222 15.39 9.74 3.95
C LEU A 222 15.86 10.61 5.13
N ARG A 223 14.90 11.33 5.74
CA ARG A 223 15.11 12.18 6.93
C ARG A 223 15.20 11.36 8.20
#